data_c513c7b61545bae4dfa8bbbf50792a49
#
_entry.id   c513c7b61545bae4dfa8bbbf50792a49
#
_cell.length_a   1.000
_cell.length_b   1.000
_cell.length_c   1.000
_cell.angle_alpha   90.00
_cell.angle_beta   90.00
_cell.angle_gamma   90.00
#
_symmetry.space_group_name_H-M   'P 1'
#
loop_
_entity.id
_entity.type
_entity.pdbx_description
1 polymer ?
#
loop_
_entity_poly.entity_id
_entity_poly.type
_entity_poly.pdbx_seq_one_letter_code
_entity_poly.pdbx_strand_id
1 'polypeptide(L)'
;LGSSWLWLTSGSSRSSPCAFAGLRLGEAAGVQLGDVDFLRKSLKVSRQVQRVNGGEIDVRAPKYGSERVVYLANSLVEVLAEHVSAHGTTGTARWFFAGEGDEPPHQNTVGYWWRKTLRDAGLSGIKLHDLRHFYASGLIAAGCDVVTVQRSLGHAKATTTLNTYAHLWPTAEDRTRKAAESIMSASLGDPTAALAKSEASAAQ
;
A
#
# COMPACT_ATOMS: atom_id res chain seq x y z
N LEU A 1 -16.69 -15.09 -1.19
CA LEU A 1 -15.75 -13.95 -0.97
C LEU A 1 -14.80 -13.71 -2.16
N GLY A 2 -14.90 -14.49 -3.27
CA GLY A 2 -13.92 -14.47 -4.37
C GLY A 2 -14.23 -13.57 -5.56
N SER A 3 -15.43 -13.05 -5.72
CA SER A 3 -15.84 -12.36 -6.96
C SER A 3 -15.98 -10.84 -6.87
N SER A 4 -15.98 -10.27 -5.66
CA SER A 4 -16.17 -8.81 -5.48
C SER A 4 -14.90 -7.98 -5.74
N TRP A 5 -13.73 -8.59 -5.77
CA TRP A 5 -12.45 -7.91 -5.99
C TRP A 5 -12.13 -7.66 -7.46
N LEU A 6 -12.73 -8.44 -8.36
CA LEU A 6 -12.58 -8.30 -9.82
C LEU A 6 -13.13 -6.96 -10.36
N TRP A 7 -14.09 -6.33 -9.67
CA TRP A 7 -14.63 -5.03 -10.03
C TRP A 7 -13.68 -3.86 -9.77
N LEU A 8 -12.73 -4.02 -8.84
CA LEU A 8 -11.67 -3.02 -8.61
C LEU A 8 -10.61 -3.03 -9.74
N THR A 9 -10.52 -4.09 -10.52
CA THR A 9 -9.53 -4.23 -11.60
C THR A 9 -10.08 -3.90 -12.97
N SER A 10 -11.36 -4.17 -13.25
CA SER A 10 -11.94 -4.00 -14.62
C SER A 10 -12.54 -2.62 -14.90
N GLY A 11 -12.71 -1.76 -13.91
CA GLY A 11 -13.32 -0.43 -14.09
C GLY A 11 -12.57 0.74 -13.47
N SER A 12 -11.57 0.53 -12.64
CA SER A 12 -10.88 1.62 -11.94
C SER A 12 -9.40 1.38 -11.65
N SER A 13 -8.60 1.20 -12.70
CA SER A 13 -7.13 1.30 -12.61
C SER A 13 -6.66 2.53 -11.81
N ARG A 14 -7.50 3.56 -11.73
CA ARG A 14 -7.25 4.85 -11.04
C ARG A 14 -7.24 4.76 -9.51
N SER A 15 -7.95 3.83 -8.89
CA SER A 15 -7.95 3.62 -7.43
C SER A 15 -6.92 2.60 -6.95
N SER A 16 -6.41 1.76 -7.85
CA SER A 16 -5.46 0.69 -7.55
C SER A 16 -4.18 1.19 -6.85
N PRO A 17 -3.55 2.31 -7.25
CA PRO A 17 -2.37 2.82 -6.55
C PRO A 17 -2.65 3.20 -5.08
N CYS A 18 -3.84 3.68 -4.75
CA CYS A 18 -4.20 3.97 -3.36
C CYS A 18 -4.37 2.68 -2.54
N ALA A 19 -4.97 1.64 -3.15
CA ALA A 19 -5.27 0.38 -2.48
C ALA A 19 -4.04 -0.53 -2.33
N PHE A 20 -3.11 -0.53 -3.29
CA PHE A 20 -2.04 -1.52 -3.38
C PHE A 20 -0.62 -0.92 -3.38
N ALA A 21 -0.49 0.40 -3.33
CA ALA A 21 0.75 1.12 -3.12
C ALA A 21 0.66 2.14 -1.97
N GLY A 22 -0.46 2.24 -1.29
CA GLY A 22 -0.67 3.09 -0.13
C GLY A 22 -0.51 4.58 -0.40
N LEU A 23 -0.78 5.04 -1.62
CA LEU A 23 -0.65 6.44 -1.99
C LEU A 23 -1.75 7.30 -1.36
N ARG A 24 -1.40 8.54 -1.02
CA ARG A 24 -2.41 9.57 -0.76
C ARG A 24 -3.09 9.97 -2.07
N LEU A 25 -4.31 10.44 -1.99
CA LEU A 25 -5.10 10.84 -3.16
C LEU A 25 -4.34 11.81 -4.09
N GLY A 26 -3.74 12.86 -3.53
CA GLY A 26 -2.96 13.82 -4.32
C GLY A 26 -1.67 13.23 -4.88
N GLU A 27 -1.04 12.27 -4.20
CA GLU A 27 0.12 11.53 -4.70
C GLU A 27 -0.29 10.66 -5.91
N ALA A 28 -1.39 9.91 -5.79
CA ALA A 28 -1.90 9.07 -6.87
C ALA A 28 -2.29 9.90 -8.11
N ALA A 29 -2.92 11.06 -7.91
CA ALA A 29 -3.26 11.98 -8.98
C ALA A 29 -2.02 12.55 -9.69
N GLY A 30 -0.90 12.69 -8.98
CA GLY A 30 0.36 13.25 -9.48
C GLY A 30 1.32 12.24 -10.09
N VAL A 31 0.93 10.98 -10.27
CA VAL A 31 1.80 9.96 -10.88
C VAL A 31 2.04 10.28 -12.36
N GLN A 32 3.30 10.26 -12.77
CA GLN A 32 3.74 10.34 -14.16
C GLN A 32 4.27 8.98 -14.62
N LEU A 33 4.27 8.72 -15.92
CA LEU A 33 4.78 7.46 -16.45
C LEU A 33 6.25 7.21 -16.06
N GLY A 34 7.06 8.26 -16.03
CA GLY A 34 8.47 8.18 -15.63
C GLY A 34 8.71 7.85 -14.15
N ASP A 35 7.66 7.89 -13.31
CA ASP A 35 7.78 7.50 -11.90
C ASP A 35 7.69 5.98 -11.71
N VAL A 36 7.14 5.26 -12.69
CA VAL A 36 6.95 3.81 -12.64
C VAL A 36 8.12 3.10 -13.31
N ASP A 37 8.90 2.37 -12.53
CA ASP A 37 9.89 1.43 -13.07
C ASP A 37 9.23 0.05 -13.16
N PHE A 38 8.78 -0.30 -14.35
CA PHE A 38 8.09 -1.56 -14.63
C PHE A 38 9.02 -2.77 -14.47
N LEU A 39 10.34 -2.61 -14.72
CA LEU A 39 11.31 -3.69 -14.58
C LEU A 39 11.66 -3.95 -13.12
N ARG A 40 11.93 -2.88 -12.36
CA ARG A 40 12.22 -2.98 -10.92
C ARG A 40 10.96 -3.06 -10.07
N LYS A 41 9.79 -2.94 -10.68
CA LYS A 41 8.48 -3.00 -10.01
C LYS A 41 8.41 -2.01 -8.85
N SER A 42 8.73 -0.76 -9.16
CA SER A 42 8.76 0.30 -8.16
C SER A 42 8.14 1.58 -8.67
N LEU A 43 7.62 2.38 -7.74
CA LEU A 43 6.98 3.66 -7.99
C LEU A 43 7.66 4.73 -7.14
N LYS A 44 8.20 5.75 -7.77
CA LYS A 44 8.73 6.93 -7.08
C LYS A 44 7.59 7.91 -6.79
N VAL A 45 7.36 8.19 -5.52
CA VAL A 45 6.40 9.21 -5.06
C VAL A 45 7.17 10.48 -4.77
N SER A 46 7.19 11.42 -5.72
CA SER A 46 7.97 12.66 -5.65
C SER A 46 7.11 13.92 -5.72
N ARG A 47 5.79 13.79 -5.95
CA ARG A 47 4.86 14.92 -6.04
C ARG A 47 3.46 14.57 -5.57
N GLN A 48 2.67 15.61 -5.37
CA GLN A 48 1.23 15.53 -5.11
C GLN A 48 0.50 16.65 -5.85
N VAL A 49 -0.74 16.40 -6.20
CA VAL A 49 -1.65 17.38 -6.80
C VAL A 49 -2.58 17.91 -5.73
N GLN A 50 -2.72 19.21 -5.68
CA GLN A 50 -3.68 19.91 -4.82
C GLN A 50 -4.48 20.91 -5.65
N ARG A 51 -5.65 21.28 -5.16
CA ARG A 51 -6.41 22.42 -5.67
C ARG A 51 -6.13 23.61 -4.76
N VAL A 52 -5.76 24.73 -5.34
CA VAL A 52 -5.58 26.00 -4.63
C VAL A 52 -6.79 26.93 -4.83
N ASN A 53 -6.78 28.05 -4.16
CA ASN A 53 -7.83 29.08 -4.29
C ASN A 53 -7.99 29.47 -5.77
N GLY A 54 -9.27 29.60 -6.21
CA GLY A 54 -9.57 29.86 -7.62
C GLY A 54 -9.76 28.60 -8.47
N GLY A 55 -9.44 27.42 -7.94
CA GLY A 55 -9.67 26.16 -8.63
C GLY A 55 -8.50 25.63 -9.45
N GLU A 56 -7.39 26.34 -9.46
CA GLU A 56 -6.17 25.98 -10.16
C GLU A 56 -5.53 24.72 -9.56
N ILE A 57 -4.86 23.95 -10.43
CA ILE A 57 -4.10 22.77 -10.04
C ILE A 57 -2.70 23.22 -9.64
N ASP A 58 -2.26 22.80 -8.47
CA ASP A 58 -0.93 23.01 -7.97
C ASP A 58 -0.23 21.67 -7.76
N VAL A 59 0.88 21.49 -8.45
CA VAL A 59 1.74 20.31 -8.38
C VAL A 59 2.97 20.64 -7.56
N ARG A 60 3.11 20.01 -6.42
CA ARG A 60 4.21 20.27 -5.48
C ARG A 60 4.78 19.01 -4.88
N ALA A 61 5.88 19.13 -4.14
CA ALA A 61 6.43 18.03 -3.35
C ALA A 61 5.40 17.44 -2.37
N PRO A 62 5.49 16.16 -2.03
CA PRO A 62 4.58 15.54 -1.07
C PRO A 62 4.67 16.21 0.30
N LYS A 63 3.56 16.24 1.03
CA LYS A 63 3.51 16.81 2.40
C LYS A 63 4.56 16.16 3.31
N TYR A 64 5.16 16.97 4.16
CA TYR A 64 6.10 16.51 5.21
C TYR A 64 7.36 15.81 4.67
N GLY A 65 7.80 16.15 3.45
CA GLY A 65 8.98 15.53 2.85
C GLY A 65 8.81 14.03 2.65
N SER A 66 7.59 13.54 2.39
CA SER A 66 7.29 12.11 2.28
C SER A 66 7.63 11.51 0.91
N GLU A 67 8.65 12.06 0.23
CA GLU A 67 9.21 11.44 -0.97
C GLU A 67 9.71 10.04 -0.62
N ARG A 68 9.40 9.08 -1.49
CA ARG A 68 9.74 7.69 -1.27
C ARG A 68 9.66 6.85 -2.54
N VAL A 69 10.26 5.67 -2.47
CA VAL A 69 10.01 4.60 -3.43
C VAL A 69 9.10 3.56 -2.78
N VAL A 70 8.06 3.16 -3.48
CA VAL A 70 7.15 2.09 -3.08
C VAL A 70 7.37 0.90 -4.02
N TYR A 71 7.51 -0.30 -3.45
CA TYR A 71 7.63 -1.53 -4.23
C TYR A 71 6.25 -2.05 -4.58
N LEU A 72 6.07 -2.44 -5.84
CA LEU A 72 4.79 -2.81 -6.41
C LEU A 72 4.66 -4.33 -6.56
N ALA A 73 3.49 -4.86 -6.27
CA ALA A 73 3.17 -6.24 -6.61
C ALA A 73 3.11 -6.42 -8.14
N ASN A 74 3.41 -7.61 -8.64
CA ASN A 74 3.38 -7.93 -10.08
C ASN A 74 2.03 -7.58 -10.70
N SER A 75 0.94 -8.00 -10.06
CA SER A 75 -0.42 -7.71 -10.51
C SER A 75 -0.74 -6.22 -10.60
N LEU A 76 -0.18 -5.40 -9.70
CA LEU A 76 -0.36 -3.94 -9.82
C LEU A 76 0.43 -3.37 -10.99
N VAL A 77 1.64 -3.87 -11.25
CA VAL A 77 2.45 -3.48 -12.42
C VAL A 77 1.72 -3.81 -13.72
N GLU A 78 1.09 -4.98 -13.81
CA GLU A 78 0.27 -5.40 -14.96
C GLU A 78 -0.92 -4.45 -15.17
N VAL A 79 -1.70 -4.16 -14.11
CA VAL A 79 -2.82 -3.20 -14.17
C VAL A 79 -2.36 -1.82 -14.63
N LEU A 80 -1.19 -1.35 -14.18
CA LEU A 80 -0.64 -0.07 -14.59
C LEU A 80 -0.19 -0.10 -16.06
N ALA A 81 0.43 -1.18 -16.51
CA ALA A 81 0.84 -1.35 -17.90
C ALA A 81 -0.37 -1.42 -18.85
N GLU A 82 -1.40 -2.18 -18.49
CA GLU A 82 -2.67 -2.23 -19.22
C GLU A 82 -3.34 -0.86 -19.32
N HIS A 83 -3.34 -0.10 -18.21
CA HIS A 83 -3.89 1.25 -18.22
C HIS A 83 -3.18 2.15 -19.23
N VAL A 84 -1.85 2.15 -19.24
CA VAL A 84 -1.06 2.95 -20.20
C VAL A 84 -1.29 2.47 -21.63
N SER A 85 -1.36 1.17 -21.84
CA SER A 85 -1.65 0.60 -23.17
C SER A 85 -3.02 1.00 -23.71
N ALA A 86 -4.04 1.01 -22.83
CA ALA A 86 -5.43 1.30 -23.22
C ALA A 86 -5.75 2.79 -23.34
N HIS A 87 -5.13 3.63 -22.52
CA HIS A 87 -5.50 5.05 -22.37
C HIS A 87 -4.36 6.03 -22.70
N GLY A 88 -3.11 5.53 -22.81
CA GLY A 88 -1.92 6.39 -22.95
C GLY A 88 -1.63 7.21 -21.70
N THR A 89 -0.98 8.34 -21.90
CA THR A 89 -0.67 9.34 -20.89
C THR A 89 -1.05 10.73 -21.38
N THR A 90 -1.25 11.68 -20.47
CA THR A 90 -1.76 13.03 -20.80
C THR A 90 -0.68 14.09 -20.60
N GLY A 91 -0.67 15.06 -21.51
CA GLY A 91 0.22 16.22 -21.47
C GLY A 91 1.70 15.91 -21.66
N THR A 92 2.50 16.95 -21.74
CA THR A 92 3.98 16.84 -21.88
C THR A 92 4.64 16.17 -20.68
N ALA A 93 4.04 16.30 -19.51
CA ALA A 93 4.48 15.65 -18.27
C ALA A 93 4.13 14.15 -18.20
N ARG A 94 3.38 13.64 -19.18
CA ARG A 94 2.97 12.23 -19.28
C ARG A 94 2.26 11.75 -18.02
N TRP A 95 1.23 12.49 -17.61
CA TRP A 95 0.40 12.12 -16.46
C TRP A 95 -0.24 10.76 -16.68
N PHE A 96 -0.19 9.94 -15.65
CA PHE A 96 -0.75 8.59 -15.68
C PHE A 96 -2.28 8.61 -15.74
N PHE A 97 -2.90 9.59 -15.09
CA PHE A 97 -4.34 9.80 -15.09
C PHE A 97 -4.68 11.17 -15.68
N ALA A 98 -5.55 11.17 -16.67
CA ALA A 98 -6.01 12.39 -17.32
C ALA A 98 -6.96 13.18 -16.42
N GLY A 99 -6.69 14.47 -16.28
CA GLY A 99 -7.60 15.46 -15.72
C GLY A 99 -8.38 16.17 -16.82
N GLU A 100 -8.47 17.49 -16.71
CA GLU A 100 -9.03 18.37 -17.70
C GLU A 100 -7.90 18.96 -18.57
N GLY A 101 -8.05 18.91 -19.88
CA GLY A 101 -6.96 19.30 -20.79
C GLY A 101 -5.72 18.43 -20.61
N ASP A 102 -4.54 19.07 -20.52
CA ASP A 102 -3.23 18.43 -20.34
C ASP A 102 -2.81 18.31 -18.86
N GLU A 103 -3.72 18.60 -17.95
CA GLU A 103 -3.47 18.66 -16.52
C GLU A 103 -3.76 17.31 -15.82
N PRO A 104 -3.15 17.04 -14.66
CA PRO A 104 -3.51 15.90 -13.84
C PRO A 104 -4.88 16.09 -13.18
N PRO A 105 -5.57 15.01 -12.76
CA PRO A 105 -6.86 15.15 -12.10
C PRO A 105 -6.71 15.75 -10.70
N HIS A 106 -7.57 16.69 -10.36
CA HIS A 106 -7.63 17.22 -8.99
C HIS A 106 -8.51 16.35 -8.07
N GLN A 107 -8.44 16.62 -6.76
CA GLN A 107 -9.10 15.81 -5.73
C GLN A 107 -10.60 15.62 -5.94
N ASN A 108 -11.33 16.65 -6.40
CA ASN A 108 -12.77 16.53 -6.61
C ASN A 108 -13.10 15.60 -7.77
N THR A 109 -12.33 15.64 -8.85
CA THR A 109 -12.46 14.74 -10.01
C THR A 109 -12.22 13.29 -9.59
N VAL A 110 -11.14 13.03 -8.87
CA VAL A 110 -10.86 11.67 -8.36
C VAL A 110 -11.93 11.23 -7.35
N GLY A 111 -12.39 12.12 -6.49
CA GLY A 111 -13.50 11.84 -5.58
C GLY A 111 -14.82 11.55 -6.29
N TYR A 112 -15.10 12.21 -7.40
CA TYR A 112 -16.25 11.91 -8.25
C TYR A 112 -16.13 10.51 -8.87
N TRP A 113 -14.97 10.17 -9.46
CA TRP A 113 -14.74 8.84 -10.03
C TRP A 113 -14.89 7.75 -8.98
N TRP A 114 -14.36 7.96 -7.79
CA TRP A 114 -14.48 7.01 -6.69
C TRP A 114 -15.94 6.76 -6.30
N ARG A 115 -16.72 7.82 -6.11
CA ARG A 115 -18.16 7.69 -5.80
C ARG A 115 -18.92 6.99 -6.92
N LYS A 116 -18.55 7.22 -8.17
CA LYS A 116 -19.12 6.52 -9.32
C LYS A 116 -18.79 5.03 -9.27
N THR A 117 -17.51 4.68 -9.06
CA THR A 117 -17.06 3.29 -8.94
C THR A 117 -17.80 2.55 -7.81
N LEU A 118 -17.97 3.17 -6.65
CA LEU A 118 -18.71 2.56 -5.54
C LEU A 118 -20.18 2.31 -5.90
N ARG A 119 -20.84 3.26 -6.53
CA ARG A 119 -22.24 3.09 -6.98
C ARG A 119 -22.37 1.95 -7.99
N ASP A 120 -21.48 1.92 -8.98
CA ASP A 120 -21.49 0.89 -10.03
C ASP A 120 -21.22 -0.51 -9.43
N ALA A 121 -20.49 -0.58 -8.32
CA ALA A 121 -20.23 -1.81 -7.57
C ALA A 121 -21.28 -2.14 -6.50
N GLY A 122 -22.31 -1.32 -6.32
CA GLY A 122 -23.32 -1.49 -5.26
C GLY A 122 -22.76 -1.28 -3.83
N LEU A 123 -21.64 -0.55 -3.69
CA LEU A 123 -20.96 -0.28 -2.43
C LEU A 123 -21.19 1.16 -1.96
N SER A 124 -21.13 1.37 -0.66
CA SER A 124 -21.27 2.69 -0.04
C SER A 124 -20.40 2.81 1.22
N GLY A 125 -20.19 4.03 1.70
CA GLY A 125 -19.52 4.31 2.97
C GLY A 125 -18.00 4.22 2.94
N ILE A 126 -17.38 3.76 1.86
CA ILE A 126 -15.93 3.59 1.74
C ILE A 126 -15.30 4.87 1.18
N LYS A 127 -14.35 5.44 1.89
CA LYS A 127 -13.57 6.60 1.44
C LYS A 127 -12.32 6.15 0.69
N LEU A 128 -11.82 6.96 -0.22
CA LEU A 128 -10.53 6.67 -0.90
C LEU A 128 -9.37 6.49 0.08
N HIS A 129 -9.39 7.21 1.20
CA HIS A 129 -8.36 7.08 2.23
C HIS A 129 -8.39 5.71 2.93
N ASP A 130 -9.53 5.04 2.96
CA ASP A 130 -9.66 3.70 3.55
C ASP A 130 -8.88 2.66 2.75
N LEU A 131 -8.66 2.90 1.43
CA LEU A 131 -7.78 2.05 0.62
C LEU A 131 -6.32 2.08 1.09
N ARG A 132 -5.86 3.24 1.56
CA ARG A 132 -4.53 3.35 2.16
C ARG A 132 -4.47 2.66 3.52
N HIS A 133 -5.54 2.71 4.32
CA HIS A 133 -5.65 1.93 5.54
C HIS A 133 -5.65 0.43 5.25
N PHE A 134 -6.35 -0.01 4.21
CA PHE A 134 -6.33 -1.39 3.73
C PHE A 134 -4.91 -1.86 3.40
N TYR A 135 -4.15 -1.07 2.64
CA TYR A 135 -2.76 -1.37 2.33
C TYR A 135 -1.89 -1.50 3.60
N ALA A 136 -1.99 -0.55 4.52
CA ALA A 136 -1.24 -0.59 5.77
C ALA A 136 -1.57 -1.83 6.61
N SER A 137 -2.87 -2.14 6.75
CA SER A 137 -3.34 -3.33 7.49
C SER A 137 -2.87 -4.63 6.84
N GLY A 138 -2.86 -4.68 5.50
CA GLY A 138 -2.34 -5.81 4.74
C GLY A 138 -0.84 -6.05 4.98
N LEU A 139 -0.03 -4.99 4.98
CA LEU A 139 1.41 -5.09 5.29
C LEU A 139 1.65 -5.60 6.72
N ILE A 140 0.86 -5.10 7.69
CA ILE A 140 0.95 -5.54 9.09
C ILE A 140 0.55 -7.01 9.22
N ALA A 141 -0.55 -7.41 8.60
CA ALA A 141 -1.01 -8.79 8.60
C ALA A 141 -0.01 -9.75 7.93
N ALA A 142 0.73 -9.25 6.92
CA ALA A 142 1.84 -9.99 6.30
C ALA A 142 3.13 -10.02 7.13
N GLY A 143 3.13 -9.45 8.34
CA GLY A 143 4.25 -9.48 9.27
C GLY A 143 5.27 -8.34 9.13
N CYS A 144 4.98 -7.32 8.31
CA CYS A 144 5.86 -6.16 8.20
C CYS A 144 5.99 -5.41 9.54
N ASP A 145 7.21 -4.98 9.86
CA ASP A 145 7.49 -4.17 11.03
C ASP A 145 7.03 -2.71 10.87
N VAL A 146 7.02 -1.98 11.98
CA VAL A 146 6.55 -0.59 12.05
C VAL A 146 7.33 0.33 11.10
N VAL A 147 8.64 0.13 10.97
CA VAL A 147 9.50 0.98 10.13
C VAL A 147 9.21 0.74 8.65
N THR A 148 9.01 -0.52 8.26
CA THR A 148 8.61 -0.89 6.90
C THR A 148 7.27 -0.26 6.53
N VAL A 149 6.25 -0.36 7.40
CA VAL A 149 4.94 0.25 7.17
C VAL A 149 5.04 1.77 7.14
N GLN A 150 5.77 2.37 8.06
CA GLN A 150 6.02 3.82 8.10
C GLN A 150 6.61 4.34 6.78
N ARG A 151 7.68 3.70 6.30
CA ARG A 151 8.37 4.08 5.06
C ARG A 151 7.47 3.92 3.83
N SER A 152 6.77 2.79 3.72
CA SER A 152 5.83 2.53 2.62
C SER A 152 4.71 3.58 2.55
N LEU A 153 4.21 4.01 3.71
CA LEU A 153 3.21 5.06 3.80
C LEU A 153 3.78 6.48 3.65
N GLY A 154 5.08 6.70 3.79
CA GLY A 154 5.69 8.03 3.86
C GLY A 154 5.22 8.83 5.08
N HIS A 155 5.17 8.20 6.24
CA HIS A 155 4.98 8.90 7.49
C HIS A 155 6.33 9.42 8.00
N ALA A 156 6.39 10.70 8.34
CA ALA A 156 7.63 11.32 8.80
C ALA A 156 8.16 10.70 10.12
N LYS A 157 7.26 10.18 10.96
CA LYS A 157 7.58 9.60 12.26
C LYS A 157 6.89 8.25 12.42
N ALA A 158 7.57 7.29 13.03
CA ALA A 158 7.00 5.98 13.38
C ALA A 158 5.80 6.09 14.32
N THR A 159 5.78 7.10 15.18
CA THR A 159 4.65 7.39 16.08
C THR A 159 3.34 7.64 15.33
N THR A 160 3.39 8.24 14.13
CA THR A 160 2.19 8.41 13.30
C THR A 160 1.60 7.07 12.88
N THR A 161 2.45 6.10 12.53
CA THR A 161 2.04 4.74 12.17
C THR A 161 1.50 4.01 13.40
N LEU A 162 2.19 4.09 14.52
CA LEU A 162 1.78 3.46 15.78
C LEU A 162 0.46 4.00 16.29
N ASN A 163 0.27 5.32 16.34
CA ASN A 163 -0.98 5.92 16.82
C ASN A 163 -2.21 5.46 16.02
N THR A 164 -2.01 5.12 14.73
CA THR A 164 -3.11 4.69 13.87
C THR A 164 -3.30 3.17 13.87
N TYR A 165 -2.20 2.40 13.91
CA TYR A 165 -2.23 0.97 13.59
C TYR A 165 -1.66 0.07 14.69
N ALA A 166 -1.23 0.58 15.86
CA ALA A 166 -0.60 -0.24 16.90
C ALA A 166 -1.44 -1.46 17.30
N HIS A 167 -2.76 -1.30 17.32
CA HIS A 167 -3.71 -2.36 17.66
C HIS A 167 -3.77 -3.54 16.68
N LEU A 168 -3.18 -3.40 15.49
CA LEU A 168 -3.12 -4.46 14.47
C LEU A 168 -1.88 -5.34 14.61
N TRP A 169 -0.84 -4.90 15.33
CA TRP A 169 0.32 -5.76 15.60
C TRP A 169 0.02 -6.75 16.72
N PRO A 170 0.60 -7.97 16.65
CA PRO A 170 0.54 -8.92 17.76
C PRO A 170 1.05 -8.28 19.07
N THR A 171 0.50 -8.68 20.20
CA THR A 171 0.91 -8.16 21.50
C THR A 171 2.41 -8.41 21.77
N ALA A 172 3.00 -7.58 22.61
CA ALA A 172 4.39 -7.76 23.02
C ALA A 172 4.61 -9.12 23.71
N GLU A 173 3.63 -9.57 24.48
CA GLU A 173 3.65 -10.85 25.20
C GLU A 173 3.73 -12.04 24.25
N ASP A 174 2.89 -12.09 23.21
CA ASP A 174 2.90 -13.18 22.22
C ASP A 174 4.21 -13.24 21.43
N ARG A 175 4.73 -12.07 21.05
CA ARG A 175 6.02 -11.97 20.34
C ARG A 175 7.17 -12.41 21.22
N THR A 176 7.21 -11.94 22.48
CA THR A 176 8.27 -12.27 23.43
C THR A 176 8.26 -13.77 23.71
N ARG A 177 7.10 -14.35 23.95
CA ARG A 177 6.98 -15.81 24.19
C ARG A 177 7.50 -16.62 23.01
N LYS A 178 7.07 -16.31 21.79
CA LYS A 178 7.54 -17.00 20.58
C LYS A 178 9.04 -16.82 20.35
N ALA A 179 9.57 -15.63 20.55
CA ALA A 179 10.98 -15.34 20.38
C ALA A 179 11.83 -16.09 21.45
N ALA A 180 11.40 -16.06 22.72
CA ALA A 180 12.06 -16.79 23.79
C ALA A 180 12.07 -18.29 23.55
N GLU A 181 10.96 -18.86 23.13
CA GLU A 181 10.86 -20.28 22.75
C GLU A 181 11.82 -20.62 21.61
N SER A 182 11.86 -19.79 20.56
CA SER A 182 12.77 -19.99 19.44
C SER A 182 14.25 -19.95 19.86
N ILE A 183 14.62 -18.99 20.73
CA ILE A 183 15.99 -18.87 21.27
C ILE A 183 16.33 -20.08 22.11
N MET A 184 15.42 -20.50 22.97
CA MET A 184 15.62 -21.66 23.85
C MET A 184 15.79 -22.94 23.05
N SER A 185 14.92 -23.20 22.09
CA SER A 185 15.00 -24.38 21.20
C SER A 185 16.30 -24.40 20.38
N ALA A 186 16.72 -23.25 19.85
CA ALA A 186 17.97 -23.12 19.10
C ALA A 186 19.23 -23.33 19.98
N SER A 187 19.15 -22.94 21.26
CA SER A 187 20.32 -23.00 22.17
C SER A 187 20.46 -24.34 22.89
N LEU A 188 19.36 -24.97 23.25
CA LEU A 188 19.35 -26.19 24.08
C LEU A 188 19.02 -27.46 23.30
N GLY A 189 18.68 -27.36 22.03
CA GLY A 189 18.04 -28.42 21.27
C GLY A 189 16.57 -28.61 21.67
N ASP A 190 15.83 -29.42 20.94
CA ASP A 190 14.44 -29.72 21.29
C ASP A 190 14.41 -30.60 22.56
N PRO A 191 13.91 -30.06 23.70
CA PRO A 191 13.87 -30.84 24.96
C PRO A 191 13.04 -32.12 24.85
N THR A 192 12.05 -32.15 23.97
CA THR A 192 11.21 -33.30 23.69
C THR A 192 11.99 -34.39 22.95
N ALA A 193 12.88 -34.04 22.04
CA ALA A 193 13.75 -34.98 21.36
C ALA A 193 14.82 -35.57 22.27
N ALA A 194 15.30 -34.82 23.25
CA ALA A 194 16.24 -35.29 24.25
C ALA A 194 15.59 -36.27 25.26
N LEU A 195 14.35 -36.01 25.70
CA LEU A 195 13.58 -36.88 26.55
C LEU A 195 13.24 -38.21 25.85
N ALA A 196 12.79 -38.13 24.59
CA ALA A 196 12.49 -39.36 23.81
C ALA A 196 13.72 -40.25 23.60
N LYS A 197 14.91 -39.69 23.43
CA LYS A 197 16.17 -40.44 23.37
C LYS A 197 16.56 -41.05 24.71
N SER A 198 16.29 -40.36 25.82
CA SER A 198 16.56 -40.87 27.16
C SER A 198 15.65 -42.05 27.51
N GLU A 199 14.37 -41.97 27.20
CA GLU A 199 13.40 -43.04 27.42
C GLU A 199 13.70 -44.30 26.54
N ALA A 200 14.09 -44.10 25.28
CA ALA A 200 14.48 -45.18 24.41
C ALA A 200 15.79 -45.89 24.85
N SER A 201 16.70 -45.17 25.51
CA SER A 201 17.93 -45.76 26.06
C SER A 201 17.74 -46.48 27.41
N ALA A 202 16.69 -46.08 28.16
CA ALA A 202 16.38 -46.76 29.44
C ALA A 202 15.55 -48.03 29.28
N ALA A 203 15.05 -48.31 28.07
CA ALA A 203 14.24 -49.48 27.75
C ALA A 203 15.05 -50.67 27.10
N GLN A 204 16.36 -50.52 27.01
CA GLN A 204 17.30 -51.57 26.58
C GLN A 204 18.13 -52.07 27.79
#